data_1a45a38cbc10bc93db9304684f2b3cd4
#
_entry.id   1a45a38cbc10bc93db9304684f2b3cd4
#
_cell.length_a   1.000
_cell.length_b   1.000
_cell.length_c   1.000
_cell.angle_alpha   90.00
_cell.angle_beta   90.00
_cell.angle_gamma   90.00
#
_symmetry.space_group_name_H-M   'P 1'
#
loop_
_entity.id
_entity.type
_entity.pdbx_description
1 polymer ?
#
loop_
_entity_poly.entity_id
_entity_poly.type
_entity_poly.pdbx_seq_one_letter_code
_entity_poly.pdbx_strand_id
1 'polypeptide(L)'
;MKKILLIAVLLMPFAAFSQTRKLVWSDEFEYKGLPDPSKWDYEEGFIRNREPQYYSRERLENSKVDAGNLVITALKEEYKGAKYTSASLVTKGKFEFTYGRVEVRAKLPEGVSVWPAIWTLGTNIGKTRWPMCGEIDIMEYWGTSPNSVSANVHTGDYNHTKGNGRGGKITYSEPWKDFHIYALEWYPDRLDFYFDNTLYYTCPKKGEGTGEWPFDAPQYLLINLALTGGQGGIDDSIFPTKYLIDYVRIYNLK
;
A
#
# COMPACT_ATOMS: atom_id res chain seq x y z
N MET A 1 -28.88 -32.15 54.10
CA MET A 1 -29.35 -31.97 52.72
C MET A 1 -28.69 -30.75 52.13
N LYS A 2 -27.65 -30.91 51.29
CA LYS A 2 -26.93 -29.80 50.62
C LYS A 2 -27.66 -29.47 49.31
N LYS A 3 -28.16 -28.24 49.18
CA LYS A 3 -28.77 -27.74 47.96
C LYS A 3 -27.67 -27.35 46.98
N ILE A 4 -27.58 -28.03 45.83
CA ILE A 4 -26.67 -27.66 44.73
C ILE A 4 -27.45 -26.64 43.90
N LEU A 5 -26.86 -25.43 43.82
CA LEU A 5 -27.38 -24.35 42.98
C LEU A 5 -26.72 -24.49 41.59
N LEU A 6 -27.53 -24.88 40.60
CA LEU A 6 -27.12 -24.96 39.20
C LEU A 6 -27.17 -23.55 38.60
N ILE A 7 -26.01 -22.96 38.32
CA ILE A 7 -25.93 -21.69 37.59
C ILE A 7 -25.89 -22.02 36.10
N ALA A 8 -27.00 -21.75 35.40
CA ALA A 8 -27.08 -21.84 33.94
C ALA A 8 -26.36 -20.63 33.35
N VAL A 9 -25.21 -20.85 32.71
CA VAL A 9 -24.50 -19.83 31.93
C VAL A 9 -25.21 -19.74 30.56
N LEU A 10 -25.94 -18.65 30.35
CA LEU A 10 -26.54 -18.32 29.04
C LEU A 10 -25.40 -17.86 28.11
N LEU A 11 -24.94 -18.72 27.20
CA LEU A 11 -24.12 -18.35 26.08
C LEU A 11 -24.98 -17.58 25.07
N MET A 12 -24.92 -16.25 25.10
CA MET A 12 -25.46 -15.44 24.00
C MET A 12 -24.59 -15.63 22.76
N PRO A 13 -25.16 -15.98 21.60
CA PRO A 13 -24.38 -16.01 20.38
C PRO A 13 -23.97 -14.57 20.02
N PHE A 14 -22.69 -14.31 19.95
CA PHE A 14 -22.16 -13.11 19.31
C PHE A 14 -22.53 -13.19 17.83
N ALA A 15 -23.57 -12.50 17.41
CA ALA A 15 -23.82 -12.25 16.01
C ALA A 15 -22.70 -11.34 15.51
N ALA A 16 -21.71 -11.91 14.82
CA ALA A 16 -20.76 -11.14 14.03
C ALA A 16 -21.57 -10.43 12.95
N PHE A 17 -21.80 -9.13 13.11
CA PHE A 17 -22.33 -8.30 12.04
C PHE A 17 -21.27 -8.28 10.93
N SER A 18 -21.46 -9.14 9.93
CA SER A 18 -20.70 -9.04 8.68
C SER A 18 -21.09 -7.72 8.02
N GLN A 19 -20.20 -6.74 8.10
CA GLN A 19 -20.35 -5.48 7.40
C GLN A 19 -20.43 -5.78 5.90
N THR A 20 -21.56 -5.48 5.27
CA THR A 20 -21.76 -5.74 3.84
C THR A 20 -20.88 -4.80 3.03
N ARG A 21 -19.82 -5.35 2.43
CA ARG A 21 -18.89 -4.64 1.56
C ARG A 21 -19.40 -4.72 0.12
N LYS A 22 -19.58 -3.57 -0.54
CA LYS A 22 -19.92 -3.51 -1.97
C LYS A 22 -18.66 -3.17 -2.76
N LEU A 23 -18.22 -4.05 -3.65
CA LEU A 23 -17.13 -3.79 -4.59
C LEU A 23 -17.52 -2.61 -5.50
N VAL A 24 -16.64 -1.60 -5.58
CA VAL A 24 -16.85 -0.41 -6.42
C VAL A 24 -15.83 -0.26 -7.53
N TRP A 25 -14.63 -0.82 -7.34
CA TRP A 25 -13.57 -0.86 -8.34
C TRP A 25 -12.65 -2.04 -8.09
N SER A 26 -12.13 -2.65 -9.15
CA SER A 26 -11.10 -3.67 -9.05
C SER A 26 -10.25 -3.79 -10.31
N ASP A 27 -9.08 -4.39 -10.16
CA ASP A 27 -8.32 -5.02 -11.22
C ASP A 27 -7.85 -6.39 -10.72
N GLU A 28 -8.32 -7.43 -11.39
CA GLU A 28 -8.01 -8.83 -11.09
C GLU A 28 -6.85 -9.36 -11.95
N PHE A 29 -6.31 -8.54 -12.84
CA PHE A 29 -5.18 -8.85 -13.73
C PHE A 29 -5.32 -10.14 -14.54
N GLU A 30 -6.56 -10.47 -14.97
CA GLU A 30 -6.89 -11.67 -15.76
C GLU A 30 -6.65 -11.50 -17.26
N TYR A 31 -5.83 -10.56 -17.67
CA TYR A 31 -5.44 -10.28 -19.06
C TYR A 31 -3.93 -10.39 -19.24
N LYS A 32 -3.40 -10.09 -20.44
CA LYS A 32 -1.96 -10.08 -20.72
C LYS A 32 -1.52 -8.79 -21.39
N GLY A 33 -0.30 -8.37 -21.10
CA GLY A 33 0.31 -7.20 -21.73
C GLY A 33 0.57 -6.08 -20.74
N LEU A 34 0.46 -4.84 -21.18
CA LEU A 34 0.57 -3.68 -20.29
C LEU A 34 -0.67 -3.58 -19.38
N PRO A 35 -0.52 -3.00 -18.18
CA PRO A 35 -1.65 -2.61 -17.34
C PRO A 35 -2.70 -1.82 -18.10
N ASP A 36 -3.99 -2.10 -17.82
CA ASP A 36 -5.13 -1.47 -18.50
C ASP A 36 -5.08 0.06 -18.36
N PRO A 37 -4.92 0.81 -19.47
CA PRO A 37 -4.79 2.26 -19.43
C PRO A 37 -6.08 2.98 -19.03
N SER A 38 -7.21 2.29 -18.97
CA SER A 38 -8.45 2.84 -18.42
C SER A 38 -8.45 2.88 -16.89
N LYS A 39 -7.61 2.04 -16.24
CA LYS A 39 -7.48 1.89 -14.80
C LYS A 39 -6.21 2.52 -14.25
N TRP A 40 -5.11 2.42 -15.01
CA TRP A 40 -3.77 2.77 -14.57
C TRP A 40 -3.12 3.82 -15.46
N ASP A 41 -2.34 4.67 -14.85
CA ASP A 41 -1.34 5.54 -15.46
C ASP A 41 0.01 5.28 -14.77
N TYR A 42 1.05 5.97 -15.18
CA TYR A 42 2.41 5.78 -14.70
C TYR A 42 2.99 7.08 -14.16
N GLU A 43 3.83 6.95 -13.16
CA GLU A 43 4.84 7.97 -12.89
C GLU A 43 6.08 7.64 -13.73
N GLU A 44 6.74 8.67 -14.28
CA GLU A 44 7.92 8.49 -15.13
C GLU A 44 9.08 9.35 -14.65
N GLY A 45 10.28 8.78 -14.59
CA GLY A 45 11.52 9.49 -14.24
C GLY A 45 12.04 9.20 -12.84
N PHE A 46 12.90 10.08 -12.36
CA PHE A 46 13.36 10.15 -10.97
C PHE A 46 12.35 11.01 -10.17
N ILE A 47 11.41 10.38 -9.47
CA ILE A 47 10.22 11.08 -8.96
C ILE A 47 10.42 11.66 -7.56
N ARG A 48 10.97 10.88 -6.61
CA ARG A 48 11.01 11.27 -5.20
C ARG A 48 12.22 10.68 -4.46
N ASN A 49 12.48 11.18 -3.24
CA ASN A 49 13.39 10.61 -2.25
C ASN A 49 14.85 10.38 -2.72
N ARG A 50 15.24 10.89 -3.89
CA ARG A 50 16.52 10.58 -4.55
C ARG A 50 16.71 9.07 -4.73
N GLU A 51 15.62 8.35 -4.96
CA GLU A 51 15.64 6.94 -5.27
C GLU A 51 16.47 6.67 -6.53
N PRO A 52 17.25 5.58 -6.58
CA PRO A 52 18.21 5.38 -7.67
C PRO A 52 17.59 4.85 -8.97
N GLN A 53 16.38 4.29 -8.94
CA GLN A 53 15.72 3.79 -10.13
C GLN A 53 15.04 4.90 -10.93
N TYR A 54 15.02 4.73 -12.24
CA TYR A 54 14.13 5.43 -13.14
C TYR A 54 12.83 4.65 -13.26
N TYR A 55 11.69 5.26 -12.95
CA TYR A 55 10.39 4.68 -13.23
C TYR A 55 10.07 4.82 -14.71
N SER A 56 9.86 3.69 -15.38
CA SER A 56 9.54 3.65 -16.80
C SER A 56 8.04 3.65 -17.04
N ARG A 57 7.62 4.23 -18.18
CA ARG A 57 6.23 4.25 -18.63
C ARG A 57 6.04 3.18 -19.72
N GLU A 58 4.95 2.40 -19.62
CA GLU A 58 4.46 1.48 -20.66
C GLU A 58 5.54 0.53 -21.21
N ARG A 59 6.42 0.06 -20.32
CA ARG A 59 7.54 -0.81 -20.67
C ARG A 59 7.32 -2.21 -20.09
N LEU A 60 7.14 -3.22 -20.95
CA LEU A 60 6.83 -4.60 -20.57
C LEU A 60 7.90 -5.25 -19.69
N GLU A 61 9.14 -4.78 -19.78
CA GLU A 61 10.25 -5.22 -18.95
C GLU A 61 10.07 -4.83 -17.47
N ASN A 62 9.45 -3.67 -17.22
CA ASN A 62 9.27 -3.14 -15.87
C ASN A 62 7.85 -3.32 -15.31
N SER A 63 6.83 -3.35 -16.18
CA SER A 63 5.46 -3.58 -15.75
C SER A 63 4.67 -4.36 -16.81
N LYS A 64 4.11 -5.48 -16.41
CA LYS A 64 3.24 -6.28 -17.27
C LYS A 64 2.23 -7.05 -16.46
N VAL A 65 1.11 -7.36 -17.08
CA VAL A 65 0.15 -8.34 -16.59
C VAL A 65 0.45 -9.69 -17.26
N ASP A 66 0.74 -10.69 -16.45
CA ASP A 66 1.05 -12.04 -16.91
C ASP A 66 0.71 -13.06 -15.82
N ALA A 67 0.17 -14.21 -16.24
CA ALA A 67 -0.22 -15.32 -15.37
C ALA A 67 -1.12 -14.90 -14.18
N GLY A 68 -2.09 -13.99 -14.43
CA GLY A 68 -3.03 -13.54 -13.40
C GLY A 68 -2.46 -12.55 -12.40
N ASN A 69 -1.32 -11.90 -12.71
CA ASN A 69 -0.70 -10.94 -11.82
C ASN A 69 -0.24 -9.69 -12.59
N LEU A 70 -0.32 -8.54 -11.96
CA LEU A 70 0.55 -7.42 -12.31
C LEU A 70 1.95 -7.72 -11.76
N VAL A 71 2.92 -7.75 -12.66
CA VAL A 71 4.33 -7.97 -12.34
C VAL A 71 5.10 -6.66 -12.50
N ILE A 72 5.53 -6.06 -11.40
CA ILE A 72 6.48 -4.94 -11.42
C ILE A 72 7.89 -5.53 -11.24
N THR A 73 8.77 -5.24 -12.20
CA THR A 73 10.14 -5.76 -12.20
C THR A 73 11.14 -4.62 -12.09
N ALA A 74 11.99 -4.67 -11.08
CA ALA A 74 13.17 -3.82 -11.04
C ALA A 74 14.33 -4.51 -11.73
N LEU A 75 15.05 -3.75 -12.57
CA LEU A 75 16.17 -4.23 -13.37
C LEU A 75 17.42 -3.41 -13.08
N LYS A 76 18.58 -4.06 -13.16
CA LYS A 76 19.86 -3.39 -13.30
C LYS A 76 20.19 -3.24 -14.77
N GLU A 77 20.13 -2.03 -15.27
CA GLU A 77 20.39 -1.70 -16.67
C GLU A 77 20.64 -0.21 -16.84
N GLU A 78 21.40 0.18 -17.86
CA GLU A 78 21.56 1.59 -18.23
C GLU A 78 20.30 2.04 -19.02
N TYR A 79 19.55 2.99 -18.47
CA TYR A 79 18.35 3.51 -19.09
C TYR A 79 18.15 4.99 -18.73
N LYS A 80 18.11 5.89 -19.71
CA LYS A 80 17.89 7.34 -19.53
C LYS A 80 18.75 7.97 -18.41
N GLY A 81 20.01 7.52 -18.29
CA GLY A 81 20.97 7.99 -17.28
C GLY A 81 20.84 7.35 -15.91
N ALA A 82 19.91 6.41 -15.72
CA ALA A 82 19.82 5.59 -14.51
C ALA A 82 20.57 4.26 -14.69
N LYS A 83 21.03 3.68 -13.58
CA LYS A 83 21.59 2.32 -13.54
C LYS A 83 20.56 1.25 -13.17
N TYR A 84 19.36 1.67 -12.83
CA TYR A 84 18.26 0.79 -12.43
C TYR A 84 16.95 1.33 -12.98
N THR A 85 16.07 0.42 -13.37
CA THR A 85 14.71 0.76 -13.79
C THR A 85 13.69 0.01 -12.94
N SER A 86 12.49 0.56 -12.84
CA SER A 86 11.34 -0.04 -12.18
C SER A 86 10.05 0.57 -12.73
N ALA A 87 8.90 0.31 -12.08
CA ALA A 87 7.64 0.96 -12.41
C ALA A 87 6.91 1.48 -11.16
N SER A 88 6.17 2.55 -11.36
CA SER A 88 5.19 3.12 -10.43
C SER A 88 3.88 3.34 -11.17
N LEU A 89 2.85 2.61 -10.77
CA LEU A 89 1.50 2.69 -11.34
C LEU A 89 0.60 3.52 -10.43
N VAL A 90 -0.28 4.30 -11.04
CA VAL A 90 -1.18 5.21 -10.32
C VAL A 90 -2.59 5.14 -10.90
N THR A 91 -3.61 5.31 -10.05
CA THR A 91 -5.00 5.48 -10.52
C THR A 91 -5.39 6.95 -10.72
N LYS A 92 -4.44 7.89 -10.64
CA LYS A 92 -4.67 9.33 -10.77
C LYS A 92 -5.37 9.68 -12.09
N GLY A 93 -6.51 10.38 -11.99
CA GLY A 93 -7.31 10.74 -13.16
C GLY A 93 -8.06 9.57 -13.82
N LYS A 94 -7.99 8.37 -13.24
CA LYS A 94 -8.71 7.16 -13.68
C LYS A 94 -9.73 6.72 -12.64
N PHE A 95 -9.32 6.63 -11.39
CA PHE A 95 -10.18 6.29 -10.27
C PHE A 95 -9.69 6.98 -8.98
N GLU A 96 -10.62 7.60 -8.29
CA GLU A 96 -10.40 8.32 -7.03
C GLU A 96 -11.49 7.88 -6.04
N PHE A 97 -11.16 7.84 -4.76
CA PHE A 97 -12.09 7.40 -3.73
C PHE A 97 -11.87 8.15 -2.41
N THR A 98 -12.93 8.19 -1.62
CA THR A 98 -12.91 8.67 -0.23
C THR A 98 -13.62 7.65 0.61
N TYR A 99 -12.99 7.21 1.69
CA TYR A 99 -13.48 6.14 2.56
C TYR A 99 -13.66 4.78 1.87
N GLY A 100 -13.92 3.77 2.66
CA GLY A 100 -14.09 2.42 2.16
C GLY A 100 -12.96 1.49 2.55
N ARG A 101 -12.89 0.32 1.94
CA ARG A 101 -11.79 -0.64 2.12
C ARG A 101 -11.00 -0.77 0.83
N VAL A 102 -9.72 -0.54 0.91
CA VAL A 102 -8.74 -0.92 -0.12
C VAL A 102 -8.13 -2.25 0.27
N GLU A 103 -8.04 -3.17 -0.66
CA GLU A 103 -7.47 -4.49 -0.46
C GLU A 103 -6.57 -4.85 -1.64
N VAL A 104 -5.31 -5.12 -1.37
CA VAL A 104 -4.33 -5.53 -2.36
C VAL A 104 -3.72 -6.84 -1.91
N ARG A 105 -3.85 -7.88 -2.74
CA ARG A 105 -3.17 -9.15 -2.52
C ARG A 105 -1.89 -9.17 -3.32
N ALA A 106 -0.76 -9.25 -2.63
CA ALA A 106 0.54 -9.14 -3.28
C ALA A 106 1.60 -10.04 -2.61
N LYS A 107 2.59 -10.42 -3.43
CA LYS A 107 3.81 -11.10 -3.01
C LYS A 107 4.98 -10.14 -3.18
N LEU A 108 5.61 -9.82 -2.06
CA LEU A 108 6.70 -8.85 -2.00
C LEU A 108 7.97 -9.38 -2.70
N PRO A 109 8.83 -8.48 -3.20
CA PRO A 109 10.15 -8.89 -3.68
C PRO A 109 11.06 -9.25 -2.51
N GLU A 110 11.93 -10.23 -2.72
CA GLU A 110 13.02 -10.55 -1.80
C GLU A 110 14.24 -9.68 -2.12
N GLY A 111 15.02 -9.31 -1.09
CA GLY A 111 16.29 -8.62 -1.22
C GLY A 111 16.42 -7.40 -0.30
N VAL A 112 17.66 -7.09 0.08
CA VAL A 112 17.95 -6.00 1.03
C VAL A 112 17.69 -4.60 0.45
N SER A 113 17.73 -4.48 -0.86
CA SER A 113 17.64 -3.16 -1.55
C SER A 113 16.24 -2.85 -2.11
N VAL A 114 15.22 -3.64 -1.75
CA VAL A 114 13.85 -3.42 -2.22
C VAL A 114 13.05 -2.54 -1.27
N TRP A 115 12.18 -1.71 -1.85
CA TRP A 115 11.21 -0.88 -1.12
C TRP A 115 9.89 -0.80 -1.91
N PRO A 116 9.11 -1.90 -1.99
CA PRO A 116 7.78 -1.87 -2.55
C PRO A 116 6.81 -1.12 -1.63
N ALA A 117 5.84 -0.43 -2.24
CA ALA A 117 4.80 0.28 -1.51
C ALA A 117 3.42 0.15 -2.18
N ILE A 118 2.38 0.18 -1.34
CA ILE A 118 0.97 0.36 -1.67
C ILE A 118 0.50 1.54 -0.85
N TRP A 119 0.11 2.63 -1.49
CA TRP A 119 -0.15 3.87 -0.81
C TRP A 119 -1.11 4.78 -1.57
N THR A 120 -1.54 5.85 -0.95
CA THR A 120 -2.46 6.82 -1.56
C THR A 120 -1.98 8.24 -1.35
N LEU A 121 -2.35 9.13 -2.29
CA LEU A 121 -2.14 10.57 -2.19
C LEU A 121 -3.42 11.33 -2.49
N GLY A 122 -3.59 12.48 -1.82
CA GLY A 122 -4.69 13.40 -2.10
C GLY A 122 -4.71 13.86 -3.55
N THR A 123 -5.89 13.83 -4.18
CA THR A 123 -6.08 14.27 -5.58
C THR A 123 -5.76 15.73 -5.79
N ASN A 124 -5.79 16.51 -4.70
CA ASN A 124 -5.47 17.94 -4.68
C ASN A 124 -3.96 18.25 -4.63
N ILE A 125 -3.07 17.26 -4.74
CA ILE A 125 -1.59 17.43 -4.62
C ILE A 125 -1.02 18.52 -5.54
N GLY A 126 -1.63 18.77 -6.69
CA GLY A 126 -1.23 19.84 -7.60
C GLY A 126 -1.49 21.25 -7.06
N LYS A 127 -2.39 21.40 -6.09
CA LYS A 127 -2.76 22.67 -5.43
C LYS A 127 -2.25 22.73 -4.00
N THR A 128 -2.42 21.64 -3.28
CA THR A 128 -2.02 21.49 -1.87
C THR A 128 -0.84 20.54 -1.81
N ARG A 129 0.38 21.08 -1.72
CA ARG A 129 1.61 20.29 -1.76
C ARG A 129 1.68 19.26 -0.63
N TRP A 130 2.46 18.21 -0.87
CA TRP A 130 2.84 17.27 0.18
C TRP A 130 3.51 18.00 1.37
N PRO A 131 3.22 17.64 2.62
CA PRO A 131 2.32 16.56 3.05
C PRO A 131 0.88 17.01 3.33
N MET A 132 0.52 18.27 3.02
CA MET A 132 -0.80 18.84 3.27
C MET A 132 -1.92 18.16 2.46
N CYS A 133 -1.61 17.56 1.32
CA CYS A 133 -2.58 16.79 0.53
C CYS A 133 -3.02 15.47 1.20
N GLY A 134 -2.25 15.02 2.20
CA GLY A 134 -2.44 13.73 2.86
C GLY A 134 -1.83 12.56 2.08
N GLU A 135 -1.15 11.68 2.81
CA GLU A 135 -0.60 10.41 2.31
C GLU A 135 -0.93 9.31 3.30
N ILE A 136 -1.39 8.17 2.77
CA ILE A 136 -1.68 6.97 3.56
C ILE A 136 -0.88 5.82 2.95
N ASP A 137 0.14 5.36 3.65
CA ASP A 137 0.94 4.20 3.26
C ASP A 137 0.28 2.95 3.82
N ILE A 138 -0.47 2.25 2.96
CA ILE A 138 -1.21 1.03 3.33
C ILE A 138 -0.23 -0.09 3.62
N MET A 139 0.85 -0.15 2.86
CA MET A 139 1.95 -1.08 3.02
C MET A 139 3.25 -0.47 2.54
N GLU A 140 4.25 -0.52 3.38
CA GLU A 140 5.65 -0.37 3.02
C GLU A 140 6.45 -1.56 3.53
N TYR A 141 7.32 -2.08 2.66
CA TYR A 141 8.26 -3.12 3.03
C TYR A 141 9.68 -2.66 2.69
N TRP A 142 10.54 -2.68 3.69
CA TRP A 142 11.95 -2.32 3.55
C TRP A 142 12.79 -3.59 3.62
N GLY A 143 13.49 -3.93 2.54
CA GLY A 143 14.36 -5.10 2.50
C GLY A 143 15.44 -5.09 3.59
N THR A 144 15.82 -3.91 4.10
CA THR A 144 16.70 -3.74 5.26
C THR A 144 16.05 -4.14 6.60
N SER A 145 14.73 -4.34 6.62
CA SER A 145 13.97 -4.80 7.79
C SER A 145 13.09 -5.99 7.39
N PRO A 146 13.67 -7.12 7.00
CA PRO A 146 13.02 -8.15 6.19
C PRO A 146 11.84 -8.86 6.87
N ASN A 147 11.72 -8.79 8.18
CA ASN A 147 10.61 -9.41 8.92
C ASN A 147 9.58 -8.37 9.41
N SER A 148 9.44 -7.25 8.72
CA SER A 148 8.56 -6.17 9.14
C SER A 148 7.83 -5.54 7.96
N VAL A 149 6.52 -5.40 8.10
CA VAL A 149 5.68 -4.60 7.20
C VAL A 149 5.13 -3.42 7.98
N SER A 150 5.14 -2.24 7.41
CA SER A 150 4.70 -1.00 8.06
C SER A 150 3.57 -0.32 7.31
N ALA A 151 2.77 0.43 8.07
CA ALA A 151 1.86 1.46 7.60
C ALA A 151 2.29 2.80 8.16
N ASN A 152 2.11 3.86 7.38
CA ASN A 152 2.40 5.22 7.80
C ASN A 152 1.31 6.19 7.34
N VAL A 153 1.27 7.35 8.00
CA VAL A 153 0.33 8.42 7.67
C VAL A 153 1.08 9.75 7.71
N HIS A 154 0.99 10.52 6.64
CA HIS A 154 1.66 11.81 6.52
C HIS A 154 0.66 12.93 6.25
N THR A 155 0.71 13.97 7.09
CA THR A 155 -0.14 15.16 7.02
C THR A 155 0.67 16.42 7.24
N GLY A 156 0.05 17.57 7.13
CA GLY A 156 0.69 18.84 7.44
C GLY A 156 1.22 18.90 8.88
N ASP A 157 0.51 18.33 9.83
CA ASP A 157 0.84 18.43 11.25
C ASP A 157 1.76 17.30 11.73
N TYR A 158 1.71 16.13 11.10
CA TYR A 158 2.58 15.01 11.45
C TYR A 158 3.08 14.27 10.19
N ASN A 159 4.37 14.08 10.12
CA ASN A 159 5.05 13.38 9.04
C ASN A 159 6.51 13.08 9.40
N HIS A 160 7.20 12.27 8.60
CA HIS A 160 8.58 11.87 8.87
C HIS A 160 9.57 13.05 8.89
N THR A 161 9.35 14.11 8.10
CA THR A 161 10.28 15.25 8.06
C THR A 161 10.23 16.10 9.33
N LYS A 162 9.12 16.00 10.09
CA LYS A 162 8.95 16.62 11.41
C LYS A 162 9.38 15.70 12.56
N GLY A 163 9.69 14.44 12.28
CA GLY A 163 10.04 13.45 13.29
C GLY A 163 8.86 13.01 14.18
N ASN A 164 7.63 13.33 13.81
CA ASN A 164 6.40 13.03 14.55
C ASN A 164 5.39 12.23 13.73
N GLY A 165 5.86 11.49 12.72
CA GLY A 165 5.03 10.63 11.88
C GLY A 165 4.17 9.67 12.72
N ARG A 166 3.00 9.33 12.19
CA ARG A 166 2.08 8.32 12.77
C ARG A 166 2.11 7.08 11.92
N GLY A 167 2.37 5.95 12.51
CA GLY A 167 2.45 4.68 11.81
C GLY A 167 2.51 3.50 12.78
N GLY A 168 2.37 2.33 12.23
CA GLY A 168 2.48 1.06 12.93
C GLY A 168 3.21 0.04 12.08
N LYS A 169 3.63 -1.06 12.71
CA LYS A 169 4.27 -2.17 12.01
C LYS A 169 3.85 -3.49 12.59
N ILE A 170 3.86 -4.51 11.75
CA ILE A 170 3.67 -5.88 12.15
C ILE A 170 4.96 -6.66 11.84
N THR A 171 5.35 -7.52 12.78
CA THR A 171 6.46 -8.46 12.58
C THR A 171 5.88 -9.77 12.02
N TYR A 172 6.38 -10.19 10.87
CA TYR A 172 6.01 -11.42 10.21
C TYR A 172 7.25 -12.02 9.55
N SER A 173 7.50 -13.32 9.77
CA SER A 173 8.68 -13.96 9.21
C SER A 173 8.55 -14.13 7.71
N GLU A 174 9.50 -13.59 6.95
CA GLU A 174 9.64 -13.79 5.51
C GLU A 174 8.36 -13.45 4.70
N PRO A 175 7.81 -12.21 4.82
CA PRO A 175 6.56 -11.82 4.15
C PRO A 175 6.64 -11.83 2.63
N TRP A 176 7.82 -12.05 2.06
CA TRP A 176 8.05 -12.18 0.62
C TRP A 176 7.86 -13.60 0.08
N LYS A 177 7.73 -14.63 0.96
CA LYS A 177 7.60 -16.03 0.51
C LYS A 177 6.27 -16.31 -0.16
N ASP A 178 5.19 -15.69 0.33
CA ASP A 178 3.83 -15.94 -0.12
C ASP A 178 3.08 -14.66 -0.46
N PHE A 179 1.89 -14.83 -1.03
CA PHE A 179 0.94 -13.74 -1.21
C PHE A 179 0.23 -13.43 0.10
N HIS A 180 0.22 -12.15 0.47
CA HIS A 180 -0.51 -11.63 1.61
C HIS A 180 -1.48 -10.54 1.18
N ILE A 181 -2.51 -10.29 2.00
CA ILE A 181 -3.48 -9.22 1.80
C ILE A 181 -3.06 -8.03 2.65
N TYR A 182 -2.77 -6.91 2.00
CA TYR A 182 -2.53 -5.63 2.62
C TYR A 182 -3.78 -4.78 2.46
N ALA A 183 -4.37 -4.33 3.57
CA ALA A 183 -5.63 -3.62 3.48
C ALA A 183 -5.72 -2.41 4.42
N LEU A 184 -6.50 -1.45 3.96
CA LEU A 184 -6.91 -0.26 4.70
C LEU A 184 -8.43 -0.24 4.79
N GLU A 185 -8.99 -0.08 5.99
CA GLU A 185 -10.35 0.39 6.18
C GLU A 185 -10.31 1.86 6.58
N TRP A 186 -10.83 2.69 5.71
CA TRP A 186 -10.79 4.14 5.83
C TRP A 186 -12.17 4.67 6.17
N TYR A 187 -12.28 5.19 7.38
CA TYR A 187 -13.47 5.80 7.96
C TYR A 187 -13.31 7.31 8.11
N PRO A 188 -14.40 8.08 8.31
CA PRO A 188 -14.31 9.52 8.57
C PRO A 188 -13.50 9.87 9.81
N ASP A 189 -13.42 8.97 10.79
CA ASP A 189 -12.83 9.19 12.11
C ASP A 189 -11.54 8.40 12.37
N ARG A 190 -11.14 7.50 11.47
CA ARG A 190 -9.94 6.68 11.64
C ARG A 190 -9.51 5.96 10.37
N LEU A 191 -8.28 5.46 10.38
CA LEU A 191 -7.68 4.58 9.39
C LEU A 191 -7.26 3.29 10.10
N ASP A 192 -7.79 2.14 9.70
CA ASP A 192 -7.48 0.82 10.25
C ASP A 192 -6.66 0.02 9.22
N PHE A 193 -5.46 -0.43 9.62
CA PHE A 193 -4.51 -1.12 8.73
C PHE A 193 -4.42 -2.60 9.06
N TYR A 194 -4.52 -3.43 8.02
CA TYR A 194 -4.56 -4.87 8.14
C TYR A 194 -3.45 -5.56 7.34
N PHE A 195 -2.90 -6.59 7.94
CA PHE A 195 -2.08 -7.61 7.27
C PHE A 195 -2.86 -8.93 7.34
N ASP A 196 -3.25 -9.45 6.18
CA ASP A 196 -4.24 -10.53 6.06
C ASP A 196 -5.54 -10.16 6.82
N ASN A 197 -5.90 -10.90 7.85
CA ASN A 197 -7.07 -10.63 8.68
C ASN A 197 -6.71 -9.94 10.02
N THR A 198 -5.45 -9.56 10.21
CA THR A 198 -4.97 -8.99 11.48
C THR A 198 -4.95 -7.47 11.40
N LEU A 199 -5.79 -6.81 12.18
CA LEU A 199 -5.68 -5.37 12.45
C LEU A 199 -4.42 -5.14 13.28
N TYR A 200 -3.43 -4.42 12.72
CA TYR A 200 -2.17 -4.17 13.44
C TYR A 200 -1.92 -2.70 13.78
N TYR A 201 -2.63 -1.79 13.13
CA TYR A 201 -2.53 -0.38 13.44
C TYR A 201 -3.84 0.35 13.19
N THR A 202 -4.20 1.27 14.08
CA THR A 202 -5.28 2.23 13.91
C THR A 202 -4.74 3.64 14.09
N CYS A 203 -4.95 4.50 13.10
CA CYS A 203 -4.68 5.94 13.19
C CYS A 203 -6.00 6.69 13.41
N PRO A 204 -6.32 7.12 14.64
CA PRO A 204 -7.54 7.87 14.91
C PRO A 204 -7.38 9.35 14.49
N LYS A 205 -8.47 9.96 14.03
CA LYS A 205 -8.60 11.41 13.88
C LYS A 205 -8.52 12.04 15.28
N LYS A 206 -7.56 12.92 15.52
CA LYS A 206 -7.35 13.54 16.82
C LYS A 206 -7.76 15.01 16.89
N GLY A 207 -7.91 15.64 15.74
CA GLY A 207 -8.23 17.06 15.65
C GLY A 207 -8.94 17.41 14.34
N GLU A 208 -9.28 18.66 14.21
CA GLU A 208 -9.96 19.21 13.04
C GLU A 208 -8.98 19.95 12.13
N GLY A 209 -9.39 20.12 10.88
CA GLY A 209 -8.63 20.86 9.88
C GLY A 209 -7.73 19.98 9.01
N THR A 210 -7.43 20.49 7.82
CA THR A 210 -6.69 19.75 6.78
C THR A 210 -5.22 19.51 7.12
N GLY A 211 -4.65 20.24 8.06
CA GLY A 211 -3.30 19.96 8.56
C GLY A 211 -3.23 18.68 9.39
N GLU A 212 -4.24 18.47 10.24
CA GLU A 212 -4.33 17.27 11.10
C GLU A 212 -4.97 16.09 10.34
N TRP A 213 -6.06 16.33 9.59
CA TRP A 213 -6.84 15.29 8.92
C TRP A 213 -7.26 15.67 7.50
N PRO A 214 -6.37 15.51 6.51
CA PRO A 214 -6.70 15.76 5.10
C PRO A 214 -7.52 14.64 4.45
N PHE A 215 -7.83 13.57 5.18
CA PHE A 215 -8.42 12.34 4.69
C PHE A 215 -9.96 12.38 4.56
N ASP A 216 -10.56 13.57 4.61
CA ASP A 216 -11.95 13.80 4.19
C ASP A 216 -12.03 14.17 2.69
N ALA A 217 -10.87 14.30 2.02
CA ALA A 217 -10.75 14.58 0.59
C ALA A 217 -10.42 13.30 -0.22
N PRO A 218 -10.80 13.23 -1.51
CA PRO A 218 -10.50 12.09 -2.36
C PRO A 218 -8.99 11.83 -2.51
N GLN A 219 -8.64 10.56 -2.62
CA GLN A 219 -7.28 10.11 -2.91
C GLN A 219 -7.25 9.15 -4.08
N TYR A 220 -6.07 9.01 -4.69
CA TYR A 220 -5.77 8.01 -5.70
C TYR A 220 -4.72 7.02 -5.19
N LEU A 221 -4.76 5.79 -5.70
CA LEU A 221 -3.86 4.71 -5.31
C LEU A 221 -2.56 4.76 -6.13
N LEU A 222 -1.46 4.40 -5.48
CA LEU A 222 -0.15 4.17 -6.08
C LEU A 222 0.38 2.80 -5.66
N ILE A 223 1.02 2.10 -6.61
CA ILE A 223 1.73 0.83 -6.37
C ILE A 223 3.07 0.91 -7.10
N ASN A 224 4.16 0.80 -6.37
CA ASN A 224 5.49 0.90 -6.94
C ASN A 224 6.49 -0.05 -6.30
N LEU A 225 7.58 -0.29 -7.01
CA LEU A 225 8.77 -0.92 -6.47
C LEU A 225 9.92 0.07 -6.54
N ALA A 226 10.19 0.74 -5.43
CA ALA A 226 11.38 1.57 -5.25
C ALA A 226 12.59 0.72 -4.86
N LEU A 227 13.77 1.31 -4.98
CA LEU A 227 15.02 0.75 -4.52
C LEU A 227 15.64 1.63 -3.44
N THR A 228 16.33 1.01 -2.49
CA THR A 228 17.05 1.72 -1.45
C THR A 228 18.38 1.04 -1.18
N GLY A 229 19.46 1.82 -1.13
CA GLY A 229 20.82 1.27 -0.95
C GLY A 229 21.25 1.09 0.51
N GLY A 230 20.47 1.61 1.47
CA GLY A 230 20.94 1.65 2.85
C GLY A 230 22.36 2.23 2.95
N GLN A 231 23.14 1.81 3.96
CA GLN A 231 24.54 2.25 4.11
C GLN A 231 25.51 1.53 3.14
N GLY A 232 25.10 0.39 2.56
CA GLY A 232 25.95 -0.45 1.68
C GLY A 232 25.79 -0.19 0.19
N GLY A 233 24.90 0.72 -0.22
CA GLY A 233 24.53 0.86 -1.63
C GLY A 233 23.50 -0.20 -2.07
N ILE A 234 23.21 -0.25 -3.36
CA ILE A 234 22.30 -1.24 -3.93
C ILE A 234 22.99 -2.59 -4.02
N ASP A 235 22.33 -3.64 -3.54
CA ASP A 235 22.78 -5.02 -3.77
C ASP A 235 22.39 -5.47 -5.18
N ASP A 236 23.39 -5.47 -6.05
CA ASP A 236 23.20 -5.84 -7.45
C ASP A 236 22.81 -7.31 -7.67
N SER A 237 22.99 -8.17 -6.69
CA SER A 237 22.70 -9.60 -6.79
C SER A 237 21.20 -9.92 -6.79
N ILE A 238 20.36 -8.97 -6.37
CA ILE A 238 18.90 -9.17 -6.31
C ILE A 238 18.23 -9.10 -7.69
N PHE A 239 18.89 -8.55 -8.72
CA PHE A 239 18.24 -8.30 -10.01
C PHE A 239 18.28 -9.50 -10.96
N PRO A 240 17.20 -9.73 -11.72
CA PRO A 240 15.94 -8.99 -11.67
C PRO A 240 15.11 -9.37 -10.43
N THR A 241 14.53 -8.37 -9.75
CA THR A 241 13.60 -8.62 -8.63
C THR A 241 12.18 -8.23 -9.00
N LYS A 242 11.18 -8.96 -8.47
CA LYS A 242 9.79 -8.84 -8.90
C LYS A 242 8.85 -8.63 -7.72
N TYR A 243 7.93 -7.71 -7.89
CA TYR A 243 6.78 -7.48 -7.04
C TYR A 243 5.54 -7.94 -7.79
N LEU A 244 4.81 -8.92 -7.22
CA LEU A 244 3.64 -9.53 -7.86
C LEU A 244 2.38 -9.06 -7.15
N ILE A 245 1.42 -8.56 -7.90
CA ILE A 245 0.11 -8.14 -7.38
C ILE A 245 -0.96 -8.99 -8.07
N ASP A 246 -1.66 -9.80 -7.25
CA ASP A 246 -2.71 -10.72 -7.71
C ASP A 246 -4.02 -9.97 -8.01
N TYR A 247 -4.42 -9.07 -7.10
CA TYR A 247 -5.55 -8.19 -7.33
C TYR A 247 -5.46 -6.89 -6.54
N VAL A 248 -6.22 -5.91 -7.01
CA VAL A 248 -6.56 -4.68 -6.28
C VAL A 248 -8.07 -4.55 -6.25
N ARG A 249 -8.65 -4.40 -5.05
CA ARG A 249 -10.09 -4.26 -4.85
C ARG A 249 -10.41 -3.11 -3.94
N ILE A 250 -11.41 -2.31 -4.30
CA ILE A 250 -11.88 -1.19 -3.48
C ILE A 250 -13.39 -1.38 -3.24
N TYR A 251 -13.78 -1.30 -1.96
CA TYR A 251 -15.14 -1.53 -1.49
C TYR A 251 -15.67 -0.32 -0.74
N ASN A 252 -16.94 -0.03 -0.89
CA ASN A 252 -17.66 0.80 0.07
C ASN A 252 -17.91 -0.01 1.36
N LEU A 253 -17.71 0.64 2.51
CA LEU A 253 -18.13 0.16 3.82
C LEU A 253 -19.53 0.72 4.10
N LYS A 254 -20.49 -0.14 4.44
CA LYS A 254 -21.83 0.24 4.85
C LYS A 254 -21.98 0.08 6.37
#